data_8c215b14a013ae97c92c62b2430cb354
#
_entry.id   8c215b14a013ae97c92c62b2430cb354
#
_cell.length_a   1.000
_cell.length_b   1.000
_cell.length_c   1.000
_cell.angle_alpha   90.00
_cell.angle_beta   90.00
_cell.angle_gamma   90.00
#
_symmetry.space_group_name_H-M   'P 1'
#
loop_
_entity.id
_entity.type
_entity.pdbx_description
1 polymer ?
#
loop_
_entity_poly.entity_id
_entity_poly.type
_entity_poly.pdbx_seq_one_letter_code
_entity_poly.pdbx_strand_id
1 'polypeptide(L)'
;WGNANNHPAAALLDADFDAVFPGGLTAGCDGGFKLDFTTADAIDTYLPCTGGAQDLVLTHGGTNPTEEAIDPTCWDNALVSHIITAKLNVEFDAADADFSASDVALGDLIVLSGPFMGMRMQEVIEIADGVLGGCRTDYTPQQSRVALRAFNKNYDSPTTDRGFVHTAGCLTDGCGETGTAIVTFTATDSCGNATSTTASFTIEDTTDPTLTAAPMVELYCADWACDIEVLMAANAVSAEDICSDVTLAVDSCKEFSYGCLGAYDVYYSATDDCGNTTTATQI
;
A
#
# COMPACT_ATOMS: atom_id res chain seq x y z
N TRP A 1 -19.51 -9.71 4.06
CA TRP A 1 -19.51 -10.80 3.07
C TRP A 1 -19.43 -12.17 3.79
N GLY A 2 -19.97 -13.22 3.22
CA GLY A 2 -19.82 -14.58 3.76
C GLY A 2 -20.63 -14.88 5.02
N ASN A 3 -21.87 -14.49 5.08
CA ASN A 3 -22.83 -14.93 6.08
C ASN A 3 -24.23 -15.02 5.44
N ALA A 4 -24.50 -16.14 4.80
CA ALA A 4 -25.67 -16.42 3.95
C ALA A 4 -27.05 -16.18 4.58
N ASN A 5 -27.14 -15.92 5.88
CA ASN A 5 -28.42 -15.79 6.56
C ASN A 5 -28.81 -14.32 6.76
N ASN A 6 -29.43 -13.71 5.74
CA ASN A 6 -30.14 -12.41 5.78
C ASN A 6 -29.28 -11.16 5.99
N HIS A 7 -28.01 -11.17 5.56
CA HIS A 7 -27.20 -9.93 5.55
C HIS A 7 -27.35 -9.23 4.19
N PRO A 8 -27.52 -7.88 4.14
CA PRO A 8 -27.62 -7.13 2.88
C PRO A 8 -26.47 -7.40 1.89
N ALA A 9 -25.25 -7.59 2.40
CA ALA A 9 -24.07 -7.88 1.59
C ALA A 9 -24.14 -9.22 0.86
N ALA A 10 -24.72 -10.27 1.45
CA ALA A 10 -24.90 -11.56 0.78
C ALA A 10 -25.92 -11.46 -0.36
N ALA A 11 -27.02 -10.72 -0.14
CA ALA A 11 -28.01 -10.49 -1.18
C ALA A 11 -27.45 -9.67 -2.37
N LEU A 12 -26.59 -8.71 -2.10
CA LEU A 12 -25.89 -7.93 -3.12
C LEU A 12 -24.89 -8.81 -3.89
N LEU A 13 -24.14 -9.66 -3.17
CA LEU A 13 -23.20 -10.60 -3.78
C LEU A 13 -23.94 -11.54 -4.77
N ASP A 14 -25.04 -12.12 -4.33
CA ASP A 14 -25.84 -13.05 -5.17
C ASP A 14 -26.46 -12.35 -6.39
N ALA A 15 -26.86 -11.08 -6.25
CA ALA A 15 -27.54 -10.35 -7.32
C ALA A 15 -26.59 -9.85 -8.40
N ASP A 16 -25.41 -9.37 -8.02
CA ASP A 16 -24.59 -8.54 -8.88
C ASP A 16 -23.18 -9.12 -9.15
N PHE A 17 -22.82 -10.26 -8.54
CA PHE A 17 -21.48 -10.85 -8.69
C PHE A 17 -21.08 -11.05 -10.16
N ASP A 18 -21.93 -11.64 -10.98
CA ASP A 18 -21.62 -11.94 -12.38
C ASP A 18 -21.46 -10.65 -13.22
N ALA A 19 -22.12 -9.57 -12.82
CA ALA A 19 -22.01 -8.27 -13.48
C ALA A 19 -20.73 -7.55 -13.10
N VAL A 20 -20.33 -7.61 -11.83
CA VAL A 20 -19.12 -6.97 -11.30
C VAL A 20 -17.86 -7.80 -11.62
N PHE A 21 -17.97 -9.12 -11.57
CA PHE A 21 -16.88 -10.07 -11.84
C PHE A 21 -17.23 -11.02 -13.00
N PRO A 22 -17.33 -10.55 -14.25
CA PRO A 22 -17.74 -11.38 -15.39
C PRO A 22 -16.75 -12.50 -15.71
N GLY A 23 -15.54 -12.48 -15.17
CA GLY A 23 -14.53 -13.53 -15.25
C GLY A 23 -14.29 -14.29 -13.95
N GLY A 24 -15.12 -14.05 -12.92
CA GLY A 24 -14.85 -14.52 -11.55
C GLY A 24 -13.88 -13.61 -10.79
N LEU A 25 -13.70 -13.89 -9.50
CA LEU A 25 -12.77 -13.17 -8.63
C LEU A 25 -11.54 -14.05 -8.37
N THR A 26 -10.34 -13.51 -8.61
CA THR A 26 -9.08 -14.21 -8.37
C THR A 26 -8.37 -13.62 -7.16
N ALA A 27 -7.75 -14.47 -6.33
CA ALA A 27 -6.82 -14.09 -5.28
C ALA A 27 -5.48 -14.82 -5.48
N GLY A 28 -4.37 -14.09 -5.52
CA GLY A 28 -3.04 -14.59 -5.86
C GLY A 28 -2.52 -13.97 -7.15
N CYS A 29 -1.55 -14.56 -7.81
CA CYS A 29 -0.89 -13.96 -8.95
C CYS A 29 -0.62 -14.92 -10.10
N ASP A 30 -0.62 -14.41 -11.33
CA ASP A 30 -0.21 -15.14 -12.51
C ASP A 30 1.28 -15.51 -12.43
N GLY A 31 1.58 -16.78 -12.69
CA GLY A 31 2.94 -17.31 -12.55
C GLY A 31 3.30 -17.79 -11.15
N GLY A 32 2.38 -17.63 -10.19
CA GLY A 32 2.41 -18.17 -8.84
C GLY A 32 1.16 -18.97 -8.52
N PHE A 33 0.85 -19.08 -7.24
CA PHE A 33 -0.43 -19.68 -6.81
C PHE A 33 -1.57 -18.68 -6.98
N LYS A 34 -2.75 -19.20 -7.40
CA LYS A 34 -3.99 -18.43 -7.41
C LYS A 34 -5.20 -19.27 -7.05
N LEU A 35 -6.19 -18.60 -6.50
CA LEU A 35 -7.51 -19.11 -6.19
C LEU A 35 -8.52 -18.35 -7.03
N ASP A 36 -9.31 -19.06 -7.81
CA ASP A 36 -10.35 -18.49 -8.65
C ASP A 36 -11.73 -18.85 -8.10
N PHE A 37 -12.57 -17.86 -7.89
CA PHE A 37 -13.93 -17.96 -7.42
C PHE A 37 -14.85 -17.61 -8.58
N THR A 38 -15.55 -18.61 -9.09
CA THR A 38 -16.33 -18.48 -10.32
C THR A 38 -17.77 -18.05 -10.09
N THR A 39 -18.25 -18.12 -8.84
CA THR A 39 -19.64 -17.76 -8.47
C THR A 39 -19.71 -17.06 -7.11
N ALA A 40 -20.81 -16.36 -6.87
CA ALA A 40 -21.16 -15.81 -5.56
C ALA A 40 -21.19 -16.87 -4.46
N ASP A 41 -21.75 -18.04 -4.75
CA ASP A 41 -21.86 -19.20 -3.81
C ASP A 41 -20.47 -19.72 -3.40
N ALA A 42 -19.50 -19.72 -4.32
CA ALA A 42 -18.11 -20.09 -4.01
C ALA A 42 -17.49 -19.12 -3.01
N ILE A 43 -17.70 -17.82 -3.18
CA ILE A 43 -17.27 -16.77 -2.23
C ILE A 43 -17.94 -16.95 -0.87
N ASP A 44 -19.27 -17.13 -0.84
CA ASP A 44 -20.03 -17.30 0.41
C ASP A 44 -19.64 -18.58 1.15
N THR A 45 -19.33 -19.65 0.41
CA THR A 45 -18.80 -20.90 0.97
C THR A 45 -17.39 -20.73 1.56
N TYR A 46 -16.55 -19.91 0.93
CA TYR A 46 -15.19 -19.67 1.41
C TYR A 46 -15.14 -18.73 2.63
N LEU A 47 -15.97 -17.70 2.66
CA LEU A 47 -15.98 -16.70 3.72
C LEU A 47 -16.97 -17.03 4.85
N PRO A 48 -16.62 -16.75 6.12
CA PRO A 48 -15.33 -16.28 6.59
C PRO A 48 -14.33 -17.43 6.75
N CYS A 49 -13.17 -17.31 6.11
CA CYS A 49 -12.07 -18.23 6.32
C CYS A 49 -11.07 -17.62 7.31
N THR A 50 -10.70 -18.37 8.33
CA THR A 50 -9.80 -17.95 9.40
C THR A 50 -8.43 -18.63 9.26
N GLY A 51 -7.49 -18.33 10.16
CA GLY A 51 -6.18 -18.97 10.16
C GLY A 51 -5.03 -17.97 10.22
N GLY A 52 -3.81 -18.46 10.02
CA GLY A 52 -2.60 -17.63 9.92
C GLY A 52 -2.52 -16.87 8.59
N ALA A 53 -1.79 -15.77 8.57
CA ALA A 53 -1.44 -15.11 7.32
C ALA A 53 -0.19 -15.80 6.75
N GLN A 54 -0.32 -16.45 5.61
CA GLN A 54 0.75 -17.17 4.92
C GLN A 54 0.61 -16.95 3.41
N ASP A 55 1.69 -17.14 2.65
CA ASP A 55 1.57 -17.36 1.22
C ASP A 55 0.97 -18.74 0.92
N LEU A 56 0.42 -18.92 -0.28
CA LEU A 56 -0.20 -20.18 -0.66
C LEU A 56 0.82 -21.31 -0.85
N VAL A 57 2.07 -20.98 -1.17
CA VAL A 57 3.17 -21.94 -1.29
C VAL A 57 3.38 -22.66 0.04
N LEU A 58 3.41 -21.92 1.15
CA LEU A 58 3.57 -22.49 2.49
C LEU A 58 2.32 -23.23 2.98
N THR A 59 1.13 -22.74 2.64
CA THR A 59 -0.14 -23.35 3.06
C THR A 59 -0.38 -24.70 2.38
N HIS A 60 0.09 -24.88 1.14
CA HIS A 60 -0.19 -26.07 0.32
C HIS A 60 1.01 -27.00 0.07
N GLY A 61 2.11 -26.80 0.79
CA GLY A 61 3.24 -27.73 0.75
C GLY A 61 4.24 -27.53 -0.39
N GLY A 62 4.23 -26.36 -1.03
CA GLY A 62 5.37 -25.82 -1.79
C GLY A 62 5.88 -26.59 -3.02
N THR A 63 5.11 -27.52 -3.59
CA THR A 63 5.61 -28.39 -4.66
C THR A 63 5.30 -27.91 -6.07
N ASN A 64 4.37 -26.96 -6.25
CA ASN A 64 4.07 -26.40 -7.55
C ASN A 64 3.67 -24.91 -7.43
N PRO A 65 4.57 -23.97 -7.81
CA PRO A 65 4.31 -22.53 -7.70
C PRO A 65 3.33 -21.97 -8.75
N THR A 66 2.75 -22.80 -9.60
CA THR A 66 1.82 -22.40 -10.65
C THR A 66 0.48 -23.13 -10.52
N GLU A 67 0.11 -23.55 -9.32
CA GLU A 67 -1.12 -24.27 -9.09
C GLU A 67 -2.30 -23.29 -8.96
N GLU A 68 -3.40 -23.64 -9.64
CA GLU A 68 -4.66 -22.91 -9.62
C GLU A 68 -5.72 -23.78 -8.95
N ALA A 69 -6.45 -23.22 -8.01
CA ALA A 69 -7.60 -23.88 -7.41
C ALA A 69 -8.88 -23.11 -7.74
N ILE A 70 -9.84 -23.81 -8.32
CA ILE A 70 -11.14 -23.27 -8.71
C ILE A 70 -12.16 -23.59 -7.62
N ASP A 71 -12.89 -22.57 -7.16
CA ASP A 71 -13.92 -22.63 -6.12
C ASP A 71 -13.46 -23.41 -4.87
N PRO A 72 -12.30 -23.02 -4.27
CA PRO A 72 -11.76 -23.75 -3.13
C PRO A 72 -12.63 -23.58 -1.89
N THR A 73 -12.57 -24.55 -1.01
CA THR A 73 -13.05 -24.38 0.37
C THR A 73 -12.02 -23.65 1.22
N CYS A 74 -12.38 -23.22 2.43
CA CYS A 74 -11.46 -22.54 3.32
C CYS A 74 -10.15 -23.34 3.57
N TRP A 75 -9.01 -22.69 3.37
CA TRP A 75 -7.66 -23.24 3.52
C TRP A 75 -6.93 -22.73 4.79
N ASP A 76 -7.67 -22.31 5.80
CA ASP A 76 -7.11 -21.76 7.04
C ASP A 76 -6.11 -20.61 6.82
N ASN A 77 -6.36 -19.79 5.80
CA ASN A 77 -5.52 -18.65 5.44
C ASN A 77 -6.32 -17.35 5.47
N ALA A 78 -6.14 -16.57 6.54
CA ALA A 78 -6.84 -15.31 6.73
C ALA A 78 -6.45 -14.22 5.73
N LEU A 79 -5.27 -14.30 5.09
CA LEU A 79 -4.88 -13.33 4.06
C LEU A 79 -5.81 -13.43 2.85
N VAL A 80 -6.13 -14.63 2.39
CA VAL A 80 -7.09 -14.86 1.29
C VAL A 80 -8.42 -14.18 1.59
N SER A 81 -9.00 -14.43 2.79
CA SER A 81 -10.28 -13.80 3.17
C SER A 81 -10.24 -12.28 3.13
N HIS A 82 -9.13 -11.68 3.57
CA HIS A 82 -9.00 -10.22 3.56
C HIS A 82 -8.80 -9.66 2.14
N ILE A 83 -8.11 -10.37 1.26
CA ILE A 83 -7.98 -9.98 -0.16
C ILE A 83 -9.34 -10.05 -0.85
N ILE A 84 -10.05 -11.18 -0.74
CA ILE A 84 -11.40 -11.33 -1.33
C ILE A 84 -12.32 -10.20 -0.85
N THR A 85 -12.38 -9.98 0.47
CA THR A 85 -13.24 -8.92 1.04
C THR A 85 -12.85 -7.53 0.52
N ALA A 86 -11.57 -7.23 0.40
CA ALA A 86 -11.12 -5.93 -0.10
C ALA A 86 -11.47 -5.74 -1.58
N LYS A 87 -11.29 -6.76 -2.41
CA LYS A 87 -11.69 -6.74 -3.83
C LYS A 87 -13.19 -6.57 -3.98
N LEU A 88 -13.99 -7.31 -3.22
CA LEU A 88 -15.44 -7.13 -3.23
C LEU A 88 -15.82 -5.69 -2.89
N ASN A 89 -15.26 -5.13 -1.83
CA ASN A 89 -15.54 -3.76 -1.44
C ASN A 89 -15.17 -2.75 -2.54
N VAL A 90 -13.99 -2.87 -3.14
CA VAL A 90 -13.50 -1.94 -4.16
C VAL A 90 -14.30 -2.05 -5.47
N GLU A 91 -14.55 -3.26 -5.95
CA GLU A 91 -15.20 -3.47 -7.23
C GLU A 91 -16.72 -3.20 -7.17
N PHE A 92 -17.38 -3.51 -6.05
CA PHE A 92 -18.79 -3.14 -5.86
C PHE A 92 -18.95 -1.62 -5.73
N ASP A 93 -18.02 -0.95 -5.03
CA ASP A 93 -18.00 0.52 -4.93
C ASP A 93 -17.78 1.19 -6.30
N ALA A 94 -16.91 0.61 -7.12
CA ALA A 94 -16.69 1.10 -8.49
C ALA A 94 -17.92 0.87 -9.41
N ALA A 95 -18.72 -0.16 -9.14
CA ALA A 95 -19.90 -0.50 -9.92
C ALA A 95 -21.16 0.25 -9.47
N ASP A 96 -21.24 0.65 -8.19
CA ASP A 96 -22.40 1.33 -7.60
C ASP A 96 -21.92 2.51 -6.74
N ALA A 97 -22.18 3.73 -7.20
CA ALA A 97 -21.81 4.97 -6.50
C ALA A 97 -22.48 5.16 -5.13
N ASP A 98 -23.55 4.42 -4.85
CA ASP A 98 -24.24 4.46 -3.56
C ASP A 98 -23.77 3.33 -2.60
N PHE A 99 -22.80 2.50 -3.04
CA PHE A 99 -22.30 1.37 -2.25
C PHE A 99 -21.59 1.80 -0.96
N SER A 100 -20.78 2.84 -1.02
CA SER A 100 -20.06 3.37 0.14
C SER A 100 -20.43 4.82 0.44
N ALA A 101 -20.09 5.29 1.63
CA ALA A 101 -20.22 6.70 2.00
C ALA A 101 -18.99 7.53 1.61
N SER A 102 -18.07 6.97 0.84
CA SER A 102 -16.87 7.66 0.36
C SER A 102 -17.19 8.50 -0.88
N ASP A 103 -16.73 9.75 -0.90
CA ASP A 103 -16.83 10.62 -2.09
C ASP A 103 -15.83 10.24 -3.20
N VAL A 104 -14.93 9.29 -2.92
CA VAL A 104 -13.88 8.81 -3.81
C VAL A 104 -13.94 7.29 -3.84
N ALA A 105 -13.67 6.69 -5.00
CA ALA A 105 -13.63 5.23 -5.15
C ALA A 105 -12.73 4.60 -4.08
N LEU A 106 -13.20 3.53 -3.42
CA LEU A 106 -12.49 2.88 -2.33
C LEU A 106 -11.09 2.40 -2.72
N GLY A 107 -10.88 2.03 -3.98
CA GLY A 107 -9.58 1.64 -4.53
C GLY A 107 -8.57 2.77 -4.61
N ASP A 108 -9.03 4.02 -4.70
CA ASP A 108 -8.19 5.22 -4.80
C ASP A 108 -7.87 5.85 -3.42
N LEU A 109 -8.42 5.31 -2.34
CA LEU A 109 -8.11 5.78 -1.00
C LEU A 109 -6.65 5.49 -0.65
N ILE A 110 -5.99 6.45 -0.01
CA ILE A 110 -4.58 6.38 0.40
C ILE A 110 -4.46 5.80 1.82
N VAL A 111 -3.52 4.90 2.01
CA VAL A 111 -3.19 4.32 3.32
C VAL A 111 -2.41 5.34 4.15
N LEU A 112 -2.88 5.61 5.37
CA LEU A 112 -2.32 6.63 6.26
C LEU A 112 -1.24 6.12 7.21
N SER A 113 -1.05 4.80 7.32
CA SER A 113 -0.09 4.26 8.30
C SER A 113 0.38 2.85 7.96
N GLY A 114 1.55 2.50 8.47
CA GLY A 114 2.14 1.17 8.32
C GLY A 114 3.00 1.03 7.07
N PRO A 115 3.35 -0.22 6.69
CA PRO A 115 4.28 -0.48 5.59
C PRO A 115 3.80 -0.05 4.20
N PHE A 116 2.52 0.27 4.06
CA PHE A 116 1.87 0.69 2.81
C PHE A 116 1.45 2.15 2.84
N MET A 117 1.97 2.94 3.79
CA MET A 117 1.65 4.36 3.90
C MET A 117 1.94 5.09 2.56
N GLY A 118 1.01 5.94 2.14
CA GLY A 118 1.08 6.68 0.88
C GLY A 118 0.60 5.91 -0.36
N MET A 119 0.38 4.58 -0.26
CA MET A 119 -0.11 3.78 -1.39
C MET A 119 -1.63 3.84 -1.50
N ARG A 120 -2.14 3.71 -2.73
CA ARG A 120 -3.58 3.51 -2.98
C ARG A 120 -4.00 2.11 -2.55
N MET A 121 -5.23 1.97 -2.11
CA MET A 121 -5.77 0.66 -1.71
C MET A 121 -5.75 -0.37 -2.84
N GLN A 122 -5.97 0.05 -4.10
CA GLN A 122 -5.83 -0.82 -5.25
C GLN A 122 -4.42 -1.41 -5.36
N GLU A 123 -3.38 -0.60 -5.17
CA GLU A 123 -1.98 -1.04 -5.19
C GLU A 123 -1.67 -2.01 -4.03
N VAL A 124 -2.22 -1.73 -2.84
CA VAL A 124 -2.06 -2.63 -1.68
C VAL A 124 -2.70 -3.99 -1.92
N ILE A 125 -3.87 -4.03 -2.59
CA ILE A 125 -4.54 -5.28 -2.97
C ILE A 125 -3.69 -6.07 -3.98
N GLU A 126 -3.14 -5.40 -5.01
CA GLU A 126 -2.27 -6.03 -6.00
C GLU A 126 -0.98 -6.58 -5.38
N ILE A 127 -0.36 -5.82 -4.46
CA ILE A 127 0.79 -6.29 -3.68
C ILE A 127 0.42 -7.52 -2.87
N ALA A 128 -0.73 -7.50 -2.18
CA ALA A 128 -1.19 -8.61 -1.37
C ALA A 128 -1.47 -9.87 -2.19
N ASP A 129 -2.00 -9.74 -3.39
CA ASP A 129 -2.13 -10.84 -4.36
C ASP A 129 -0.76 -11.44 -4.71
N GLY A 130 0.21 -10.60 -5.05
CA GLY A 130 1.56 -11.02 -5.36
C GLY A 130 2.23 -11.75 -4.20
N VAL A 131 2.06 -11.24 -2.97
CA VAL A 131 2.57 -11.88 -1.74
C VAL A 131 1.86 -13.21 -1.48
N LEU A 132 0.53 -13.26 -1.63
CA LEU A 132 -0.26 -14.48 -1.44
C LEU A 132 0.16 -15.59 -2.40
N GLY A 133 0.32 -15.27 -3.68
CA GLY A 133 0.69 -16.21 -4.73
C GLY A 133 2.17 -16.56 -4.77
N GLY A 134 3.01 -15.91 -3.97
CA GLY A 134 4.46 -16.11 -3.95
C GLY A 134 5.23 -15.41 -5.08
N CYS A 135 4.59 -14.48 -5.81
CA CYS A 135 5.22 -13.68 -6.87
C CYS A 135 5.99 -12.46 -6.32
N ARG A 136 5.72 -12.07 -5.08
CA ARG A 136 6.37 -10.94 -4.39
C ARG A 136 6.90 -11.36 -3.03
N THR A 137 8.06 -10.81 -2.67
CA THR A 137 8.76 -11.10 -1.40
C THR A 137 9.20 -9.84 -0.65
N ASP A 138 8.96 -8.66 -1.21
CA ASP A 138 9.25 -7.35 -0.63
C ASP A 138 8.35 -7.01 0.56
N TYR A 139 7.16 -7.62 0.64
CA TYR A 139 6.26 -7.55 1.78
C TYR A 139 5.97 -8.93 2.34
N THR A 140 5.57 -9.00 3.60
CA THR A 140 5.20 -10.26 4.24
C THR A 140 3.68 -10.49 4.21
N PRO A 141 3.20 -11.76 4.22
CA PRO A 141 1.77 -12.07 4.32
C PRO A 141 1.10 -11.40 5.52
N GLN A 142 1.82 -11.25 6.63
CA GLN A 142 1.30 -10.59 7.82
C GLN A 142 1.11 -9.09 7.65
N GLN A 143 2.04 -8.39 6.96
CA GLN A 143 1.90 -6.96 6.65
C GLN A 143 0.68 -6.73 5.78
N SER A 144 0.54 -7.48 4.68
CA SER A 144 -0.62 -7.42 3.77
C SER A 144 -1.93 -7.69 4.51
N ARG A 145 -1.98 -8.73 5.34
CA ARG A 145 -3.16 -9.05 6.14
C ARG A 145 -3.56 -7.94 7.09
N VAL A 146 -2.60 -7.32 7.79
CA VAL A 146 -2.89 -6.24 8.75
C VAL A 146 -3.47 -5.03 8.03
N ALA A 147 -2.90 -4.62 6.91
CA ALA A 147 -3.38 -3.50 6.10
C ALA A 147 -4.79 -3.76 5.56
N LEU A 148 -5.00 -4.90 4.89
CA LEU A 148 -6.32 -5.23 4.33
C LEU A 148 -7.39 -5.41 5.41
N ARG A 149 -7.02 -5.95 6.58
CA ARG A 149 -7.94 -6.03 7.71
C ARG A 149 -8.34 -4.64 8.22
N ALA A 150 -7.40 -3.71 8.28
CA ALA A 150 -7.68 -2.34 8.71
C ALA A 150 -8.58 -1.63 7.69
N PHE A 151 -8.31 -1.78 6.39
CA PHE A 151 -9.15 -1.28 5.31
C PHE A 151 -10.57 -1.85 5.37
N ASN A 152 -10.71 -3.18 5.41
CA ASN A 152 -12.02 -3.86 5.48
C ASN A 152 -12.85 -3.49 6.72
N LYS A 153 -12.20 -2.93 7.76
CA LYS A 153 -12.85 -2.43 8.97
C LYS A 153 -13.05 -0.93 8.97
N ASN A 154 -12.44 -0.20 8.05
CA ASN A 154 -12.50 1.26 8.05
C ASN A 154 -13.94 1.75 7.93
N TYR A 155 -14.72 1.07 7.11
CA TYR A 155 -16.12 1.35 6.84
C TYR A 155 -17.04 0.15 7.16
N ASP A 156 -16.72 -0.64 8.21
CA ASP A 156 -17.56 -1.76 8.66
C ASP A 156 -18.93 -1.30 9.20
N SER A 157 -19.08 0.00 9.37
CA SER A 157 -20.35 0.72 9.60
C SER A 157 -20.36 1.94 8.67
N PRO A 158 -21.42 2.18 7.90
CA PRO A 158 -21.45 3.24 6.88
C PRO A 158 -21.21 4.65 7.40
N THR A 159 -21.19 4.85 8.70
CA THR A 159 -20.99 6.17 9.35
C THR A 159 -19.66 6.27 10.11
N THR A 160 -18.82 5.21 10.10
CA THR A 160 -17.62 5.18 10.94
C THR A 160 -16.38 5.10 10.06
N ASP A 161 -15.68 6.22 9.88
CA ASP A 161 -14.31 6.23 9.40
C ASP A 161 -13.36 6.00 10.58
N ARG A 162 -12.49 4.98 10.48
CA ARG A 162 -11.52 4.62 11.52
C ARG A 162 -10.13 5.24 11.26
N GLY A 163 -10.00 6.05 10.22
CA GLY A 163 -8.77 6.78 9.91
C GLY A 163 -7.61 5.90 9.46
N PHE A 164 -7.87 4.76 8.81
CA PHE A 164 -6.83 3.96 8.20
C PHE A 164 -6.52 4.39 6.77
N VAL A 165 -7.53 4.87 6.04
CA VAL A 165 -7.40 5.38 4.67
C VAL A 165 -8.00 6.78 4.57
N HIS A 166 -7.55 7.54 3.58
CA HIS A 166 -8.01 8.89 3.29
C HIS A 166 -8.17 9.10 1.79
N THR A 167 -8.98 10.07 1.40
CA THR A 167 -9.11 10.47 0.00
C THR A 167 -7.80 11.08 -0.50
N ALA A 168 -7.22 10.52 -1.57
CA ALA A 168 -6.12 11.16 -2.26
C ALA A 168 -6.61 12.47 -2.87
N GLY A 169 -5.96 13.58 -2.58
CA GLY A 169 -6.18 14.81 -3.34
C GLY A 169 -6.63 16.03 -2.57
N CYS A 170 -6.67 16.01 -1.23
CA CYS A 170 -6.88 17.25 -0.49
C CYS A 170 -5.67 18.20 -0.49
N LEU A 171 -4.46 17.71 -0.87
CA LEU A 171 -3.21 18.48 -0.75
C LEU A 171 -2.26 18.18 -1.91
N THR A 172 -2.65 18.44 -3.16
CA THR A 172 -1.79 18.21 -4.34
C THR A 172 -1.29 19.48 -4.99
N ASP A 173 -1.48 20.64 -4.37
CA ASP A 173 -1.05 21.95 -4.85
C ASP A 173 0.30 22.40 -4.26
N GLY A 174 0.94 21.56 -3.42
CA GLY A 174 2.27 21.73 -2.85
C GLY A 174 3.28 20.70 -3.36
N CYS A 175 4.41 20.62 -2.68
CA CYS A 175 5.44 19.60 -2.90
C CYS A 175 5.14 18.35 -2.04
N GLY A 176 5.37 17.15 -2.56
CA GLY A 176 5.06 15.92 -1.85
C GLY A 176 3.60 15.85 -1.38
N GLU A 177 3.37 15.49 -0.11
CA GLU A 177 2.03 15.43 0.51
C GLU A 177 1.61 16.76 1.18
N THR A 178 2.09 17.89 0.69
CA THR A 178 1.81 19.23 1.20
C THR A 178 0.80 19.98 0.32
N GLY A 179 0.29 21.12 0.81
CA GLY A 179 -0.64 21.96 0.06
C GLY A 179 -1.70 22.61 0.92
N THR A 180 -2.75 23.12 0.27
CA THR A 180 -3.85 23.81 0.95
C THR A 180 -5.16 23.06 0.75
N ALA A 181 -5.76 22.62 1.86
CA ALA A 181 -7.10 22.05 1.88
C ALA A 181 -8.14 23.12 2.20
N ILE A 182 -9.26 23.11 1.46
CA ILE A 182 -10.44 23.92 1.74
C ILE A 182 -11.56 22.97 2.16
N VAL A 183 -11.97 23.07 3.42
CA VAL A 183 -13.05 22.26 3.98
C VAL A 183 -14.33 23.10 4.04
N THR A 184 -15.40 22.59 3.44
CA THR A 184 -16.73 23.19 3.50
C THR A 184 -17.56 22.50 4.58
N PHE A 185 -17.98 23.25 5.58
CA PHE A 185 -18.91 22.78 6.63
C PHE A 185 -20.31 23.18 6.25
N THR A 186 -21.22 22.22 6.16
CA THR A 186 -22.63 22.46 5.87
C THR A 186 -23.46 22.04 7.07
N ALA A 187 -24.28 22.94 7.58
CA ALA A 187 -25.28 22.66 8.61
C ALA A 187 -26.67 22.66 7.96
N THR A 188 -27.41 21.58 8.15
CA THR A 188 -28.81 21.46 7.65
C THR A 188 -29.75 21.26 8.80
N ASP A 189 -30.84 22.04 8.83
CA ASP A 189 -31.91 21.90 9.85
C ASP A 189 -32.86 20.74 9.47
N SER A 190 -33.73 20.39 10.41
CA SER A 190 -34.73 19.33 10.22
C SER A 190 -35.78 19.63 9.14
N CYS A 191 -35.86 20.87 8.66
CA CYS A 191 -36.74 21.32 7.58
C CYS A 191 -36.05 21.34 6.23
N GLY A 192 -34.75 20.96 6.16
CA GLY A 192 -33.95 20.92 4.93
C GLY A 192 -33.27 22.24 4.55
N ASN A 193 -33.33 23.30 5.40
CA ASN A 193 -32.60 24.53 5.17
C ASN A 193 -31.11 24.30 5.48
N ALA A 194 -30.25 24.64 4.56
CA ALA A 194 -28.83 24.46 4.70
C ALA A 194 -28.06 25.79 4.64
N THR A 195 -27.00 25.88 5.44
CA THR A 195 -26.02 26.96 5.37
C THR A 195 -24.61 26.38 5.39
N SER A 196 -23.69 26.97 4.65
CA SER A 196 -22.32 26.46 4.57
C SER A 196 -21.31 27.56 4.89
N THR A 197 -20.20 27.15 5.49
CA THR A 197 -19.00 27.99 5.67
C THR A 197 -17.77 27.19 5.29
N THR A 198 -16.68 27.85 4.90
CA THR A 198 -15.43 27.22 4.56
C THR A 198 -14.33 27.59 5.53
N ALA A 199 -13.41 26.66 5.76
CA ALA A 199 -12.12 26.92 6.39
C ALA A 199 -11.02 26.37 5.50
N SER A 200 -9.89 27.07 5.42
CA SER A 200 -8.69 26.57 4.76
C SER A 200 -7.59 26.29 5.78
N PHE A 201 -6.81 25.26 5.54
CA PHE A 201 -5.58 25.00 6.28
C PHE A 201 -4.52 24.56 5.28
N THR A 202 -3.28 24.97 5.56
CA THR A 202 -2.12 24.65 4.73
C THR A 202 -1.19 23.74 5.51
N ILE A 203 -0.71 22.70 4.84
CA ILE A 203 0.37 21.83 5.33
C ILE A 203 1.61 22.20 4.51
N GLU A 204 2.67 22.53 5.20
CA GLU A 204 3.98 22.86 4.61
C GLU A 204 4.98 21.86 5.17
N ASP A 205 5.82 21.31 4.31
CA ASP A 205 6.96 20.53 4.73
C ASP A 205 8.18 21.46 4.88
N THR A 206 8.68 21.53 6.09
CA THR A 206 9.87 22.28 6.48
C THR A 206 10.89 21.40 7.18
N THR A 207 10.71 20.08 7.08
CA THR A 207 11.55 19.08 7.74
C THR A 207 12.60 18.59 6.77
N ASP A 208 13.87 18.68 7.17
CA ASP A 208 14.94 18.13 6.35
C ASP A 208 14.86 16.58 6.33
N PRO A 209 15.14 15.92 5.19
CA PRO A 209 15.18 14.47 5.13
C PRO A 209 16.24 13.88 6.05
N THR A 210 15.95 12.72 6.60
CA THR A 210 16.89 11.95 7.41
C THR A 210 17.86 11.23 6.51
N LEU A 211 19.16 11.58 6.59
CA LEU A 211 20.23 10.98 5.80
C LEU A 211 21.12 10.12 6.70
N THR A 212 21.26 8.85 6.35
CA THR A 212 22.10 7.87 7.07
C THR A 212 23.21 7.39 6.15
N ALA A 213 24.46 7.64 6.54
CA ALA A 213 25.64 7.08 5.89
C ALA A 213 26.31 6.05 6.79
N ALA A 214 26.69 4.90 6.23
CA ALA A 214 27.45 3.89 6.97
C ALA A 214 28.84 4.44 7.37
N PRO A 215 29.36 4.05 8.53
CA PRO A 215 30.64 4.60 9.01
C PRO A 215 31.83 4.22 8.10
N MET A 216 31.77 3.09 7.42
CA MET A 216 32.78 2.63 6.45
C MET A 216 32.16 1.53 5.58
N VAL A 217 32.49 1.54 4.29
CA VAL A 217 32.15 0.47 3.34
C VAL A 217 33.39 0.05 2.59
N GLU A 218 33.65 -1.26 2.51
CA GLU A 218 34.73 -1.81 1.70
C GLU A 218 34.19 -2.21 0.33
N LEU A 219 34.77 -1.60 -0.73
CA LEU A 219 34.45 -1.92 -2.12
C LEU A 219 35.68 -2.49 -2.84
N TYR A 220 35.46 -3.41 -3.76
CA TYR A 220 36.55 -3.95 -4.59
C TYR A 220 36.88 -2.99 -5.73
N CYS A 221 38.17 -2.96 -6.14
CA CYS A 221 38.65 -2.04 -7.19
C CYS A 221 37.90 -2.10 -8.53
N ALA A 222 37.20 -3.20 -8.80
CA ALA A 222 36.37 -3.35 -10.01
C ALA A 222 35.01 -2.67 -9.90
N ASP A 223 34.53 -2.42 -8.67
CA ASP A 223 33.18 -1.96 -8.39
C ASP A 223 33.17 -0.50 -7.89
N TRP A 224 34.39 0.10 -7.76
CA TRP A 224 34.50 1.46 -7.28
C TRP A 224 34.08 2.46 -8.35
N ALA A 225 33.07 3.23 -8.05
CA ALA A 225 32.74 4.47 -8.72
C ALA A 225 32.22 5.45 -7.65
N CYS A 226 32.55 6.74 -7.82
CA CYS A 226 31.90 7.80 -7.08
C CYS A 226 30.47 8.01 -7.65
N ASP A 227 29.65 7.00 -7.49
CA ASP A 227 28.34 6.86 -8.09
C ASP A 227 27.33 6.46 -7.01
N ILE A 228 26.22 7.21 -6.96
CA ILE A 228 25.19 7.02 -5.92
C ILE A 228 24.56 5.63 -6.00
N GLU A 229 24.35 5.08 -7.19
CA GLU A 229 23.71 3.76 -7.36
C GLU A 229 24.61 2.64 -6.80
N VAL A 230 25.92 2.72 -7.03
CA VAL A 230 26.88 1.75 -6.47
C VAL A 230 26.93 1.84 -4.95
N LEU A 231 26.92 3.06 -4.38
CA LEU A 231 26.98 3.27 -2.95
C LEU A 231 25.66 2.85 -2.27
N MET A 232 24.50 3.10 -2.87
CA MET A 232 23.22 2.62 -2.39
C MET A 232 23.13 1.09 -2.43
N ALA A 233 23.58 0.46 -3.52
CA ALA A 233 23.61 -0.99 -3.65
C ALA A 233 24.52 -1.68 -2.61
N ALA A 234 25.56 -0.97 -2.15
CA ALA A 234 26.44 -1.42 -1.08
C ALA A 234 25.88 -1.11 0.33
N ASN A 235 24.66 -0.56 0.45
CA ASN A 235 24.07 -0.05 1.69
C ASN A 235 24.96 0.99 2.41
N ALA A 236 25.71 1.77 1.64
CA ALA A 236 26.59 2.80 2.17
C ALA A 236 25.82 4.05 2.59
N VAL A 237 24.68 4.32 1.97
CA VAL A 237 23.84 5.48 2.23
C VAL A 237 22.36 5.16 2.02
N SER A 238 21.52 5.78 2.84
CA SER A 238 20.06 5.82 2.67
C SER A 238 19.50 7.15 3.15
N ALA A 239 18.38 7.55 2.60
CA ALA A 239 17.64 8.71 3.10
C ALA A 239 16.15 8.43 3.10
N GLU A 240 15.45 9.07 4.04
CA GLU A 240 14.00 8.94 4.24
C GLU A 240 13.43 10.31 4.63
N ASP A 241 12.25 10.61 4.15
CA ASP A 241 11.42 11.71 4.59
C ASP A 241 9.98 11.23 4.85
N ILE A 242 9.22 12.02 5.65
CA ILE A 242 7.86 11.67 6.06
C ILE A 242 6.82 12.18 5.07
N CYS A 243 7.10 13.32 4.44
CA CYS A 243 6.12 14.06 3.65
C CYS A 243 6.37 14.01 2.14
N SER A 244 7.55 13.54 1.70
CA SER A 244 7.91 13.57 0.28
C SER A 244 8.98 12.54 -0.10
N ASP A 245 9.11 12.30 -1.40
CA ASP A 245 10.20 11.50 -1.93
C ASP A 245 11.54 12.21 -1.77
N VAL A 246 12.61 11.44 -1.61
CA VAL A 246 13.96 11.96 -1.38
C VAL A 246 14.88 11.62 -2.53
N THR A 247 15.52 12.64 -3.07
CA THR A 247 16.59 12.50 -4.04
C THR A 247 17.94 12.48 -3.34
N LEU A 248 18.66 11.35 -3.46
CA LEU A 248 20.04 11.20 -2.98
C LEU A 248 21.03 11.57 -4.06
N ALA A 249 22.11 12.27 -3.69
CA ALA A 249 23.22 12.58 -4.58
C ALA A 249 24.57 12.39 -3.89
N VAL A 250 25.59 12.11 -4.68
CA VAL A 250 27.00 12.23 -4.29
C VAL A 250 27.50 13.59 -4.77
N ASP A 251 27.76 14.50 -3.84
CA ASP A 251 28.23 15.85 -4.17
C ASP A 251 29.70 15.85 -4.59
N SER A 252 30.51 15.05 -3.90
CA SER A 252 31.92 14.85 -4.24
C SER A 252 32.53 13.67 -3.54
N CYS A 253 33.61 13.14 -4.13
CA CYS A 253 34.48 12.15 -3.51
C CYS A 253 35.91 12.69 -3.46
N LYS A 254 36.54 12.57 -2.29
CA LYS A 254 37.94 12.96 -2.13
C LYS A 254 38.79 11.72 -1.87
N GLU A 255 39.72 11.48 -2.77
CA GLU A 255 40.63 10.33 -2.68
C GLU A 255 41.82 10.65 -1.72
N PHE A 256 42.11 9.64 -0.89
CA PHE A 256 43.33 9.57 -0.11
C PHE A 256 44.10 8.31 -0.47
N SER A 257 45.24 8.47 -1.12
CA SER A 257 46.06 7.32 -1.52
C SER A 257 47.08 6.95 -0.46
N TYR A 258 47.07 5.71 -0.01
CA TYR A 258 48.07 5.12 0.87
C TYR A 258 48.73 3.91 0.18
N GLY A 259 49.67 4.17 -0.71
CA GLY A 259 50.37 3.09 -1.46
C GLY A 259 49.46 2.39 -2.45
N CYS A 260 49.14 1.09 -2.22
CA CYS A 260 48.24 0.29 -3.06
C CYS A 260 46.81 0.25 -2.56
N LEU A 261 46.50 0.94 -1.47
CA LEU A 261 45.16 1.07 -0.89
C LEU A 261 44.70 2.51 -1.05
N GLY A 262 43.48 2.68 -1.53
CA GLY A 262 42.78 3.97 -1.58
C GLY A 262 41.71 4.03 -0.49
N ALA A 263 41.50 5.20 0.07
CA ALA A 263 40.35 5.55 0.86
C ALA A 263 39.72 6.80 0.28
N TYR A 264 38.43 6.96 0.46
CA TYR A 264 37.69 8.10 -0.07
C TYR A 264 36.77 8.66 1.01
N ASP A 265 36.79 9.99 1.15
CA ASP A 265 35.71 10.69 1.81
C ASP A 265 34.61 10.94 0.77
N VAL A 266 33.41 10.49 1.05
CA VAL A 266 32.26 10.69 0.18
C VAL A 266 31.29 11.65 0.84
N TYR A 267 30.93 12.68 0.11
CA TYR A 267 30.00 13.72 0.55
C TYR A 267 28.65 13.50 -0.13
N TYR A 268 27.61 13.35 0.67
CA TYR A 268 26.25 13.10 0.21
C TYR A 268 25.35 14.28 0.50
N SER A 269 24.37 14.49 -0.36
CA SER A 269 23.20 15.30 -0.07
C SER A 269 21.92 14.49 -0.31
N ALA A 270 20.92 14.74 0.51
CA ALA A 270 19.57 14.27 0.35
C ALA A 270 18.64 15.47 0.29
N THR A 271 17.88 15.58 -0.78
CA THR A 271 16.92 16.68 -0.98
C THR A 271 15.55 16.07 -1.21
N ASP A 272 14.56 16.55 -0.46
CA ASP A 272 13.16 16.18 -0.65
C ASP A 272 12.50 16.98 -1.78
N ASP A 273 11.25 16.63 -2.12
CA ASP A 273 10.51 17.32 -3.17
C ASP A 273 10.15 18.78 -2.79
N CYS A 274 10.19 19.13 -1.50
CA CYS A 274 9.96 20.47 -0.98
C CYS A 274 11.21 21.36 -0.97
N GLY A 275 12.35 20.76 -1.26
CA GLY A 275 13.66 21.46 -1.33
C GLY A 275 14.39 21.55 0.00
N ASN A 276 13.91 20.87 1.07
CA ASN A 276 14.67 20.73 2.30
C ASN A 276 15.85 19.79 2.05
N THR A 277 17.01 20.06 2.65
CA THR A 277 18.24 19.35 2.30
C THR A 277 19.09 19.01 3.51
N THR A 278 19.50 17.75 3.60
CA THR A 278 20.48 17.26 4.59
C THR A 278 21.74 16.79 3.89
N THR A 279 22.89 16.98 4.53
CA THR A 279 24.19 16.50 4.02
C THR A 279 24.87 15.59 5.02
N ALA A 280 25.62 14.60 4.52
CA ALA A 280 26.44 13.71 5.34
C ALA A 280 27.78 13.44 4.68
N THR A 281 28.76 13.05 5.51
CA THR A 281 30.09 12.64 5.05
C THR A 281 30.38 11.24 5.57
N GLN A 282 30.77 10.35 4.66
CA GLN A 282 31.33 9.04 4.98
C GLN A 282 32.84 9.12 4.86
N ILE A 283 33.57 8.73 5.92
CA ILE A 283 35.04 8.79 6.03
C ILE A 283 35.60 7.38 6.08
#